data_1e966ca2b10a5313069e35f34be19f93
#
_entry.id   1e966ca2b10a5313069e35f34be19f93
#
_cell.length_a   1.000
_cell.length_b   1.000
_cell.length_c   1.000
_cell.angle_alpha   90.00
_cell.angle_beta   90.00
_cell.angle_gamma   90.00
#
_symmetry.space_group_name_H-M   'P 1'
#
loop_
_entity.id
_entity.type
_entity.pdbx_description
1 polymer ?
#
loop_
_entity_poly.entity_id
_entity_poly.type
_entity_poly.pdbx_seq_one_letter_code
_entity_poly.pdbx_strand_id
1 'polypeptide(L)'
;MAGVIVSDSIEAGIEIDCLIIGGGAAGLTAALAASEAGESVLVAERDTQLSGSTALSSGLVPAAGTKAQAAQSISDSEDVFVGDIMAKNKNSADPDYVRTIVAQIPKTIDWLADSHNIPFHVLDDFLYPSHSHHRMHAVPEVTGQGLITRLEQAVSAT
;
A
#
# COMPACT_ATOMS: atom_id res chain seq x y z
N MET A 1 -20.37 -17.06 -14.23
CA MET A 1 -20.69 -15.62 -14.11
C MET A 1 -21.44 -15.45 -12.79
N ALA A 2 -20.88 -14.71 -11.86
CA ALA A 2 -21.63 -14.29 -10.67
C ALA A 2 -22.62 -13.20 -11.12
N GLY A 3 -23.91 -13.48 -11.03
CA GLY A 3 -24.94 -12.52 -11.38
C GLY A 3 -25.30 -11.63 -10.20
N VAL A 4 -25.78 -10.43 -10.48
CA VAL A 4 -26.42 -9.60 -9.47
C VAL A 4 -27.77 -10.24 -9.12
N ILE A 5 -27.96 -10.57 -7.85
CA ILE A 5 -29.25 -11.03 -7.33
C ILE A 5 -30.00 -9.79 -6.89
N VAL A 6 -31.14 -9.53 -7.51
CA VAL A 6 -32.08 -8.51 -7.05
C VAL A 6 -33.10 -9.22 -6.16
N SER A 7 -33.22 -8.80 -4.92
CA SER A 7 -34.16 -9.34 -3.95
C SER A 7 -34.96 -8.22 -3.29
N ASP A 8 -36.22 -8.41 -3.12
CA ASP A 8 -37.12 -7.50 -2.38
C ASP A 8 -37.00 -7.69 -0.86
N SER A 9 -36.28 -8.71 -0.42
CA SER A 9 -35.99 -8.96 0.99
C SER A 9 -34.48 -9.22 1.18
N ILE A 10 -33.84 -8.47 2.09
CA ILE A 10 -32.49 -8.73 2.54
C ILE A 10 -32.64 -9.52 3.85
N GLU A 11 -32.22 -10.79 3.84
CA GLU A 11 -31.94 -11.49 5.09
C GLU A 11 -30.57 -11.03 5.59
N ALA A 12 -30.54 -10.33 6.73
CA ALA A 12 -29.30 -9.92 7.37
C ALA A 12 -28.53 -11.17 7.85
N GLY A 13 -27.41 -11.49 7.20
CA GLY A 13 -26.57 -12.60 7.58
C GLY A 13 -25.39 -12.17 8.48
N ILE A 14 -24.71 -11.12 8.12
CA ILE A 14 -23.56 -10.58 8.85
C ILE A 14 -23.71 -9.06 8.91
N GLU A 15 -23.59 -8.49 10.09
CA GLU A 15 -23.52 -7.05 10.30
C GLU A 15 -22.04 -6.67 10.47
N ILE A 16 -21.57 -5.73 9.65
CA ILE A 16 -20.20 -5.23 9.64
C ILE A 16 -20.19 -3.71 9.44
N ASP A 17 -19.17 -3.03 9.99
CA ASP A 17 -19.03 -1.58 9.84
C ASP A 17 -18.40 -1.20 8.51
N CYS A 18 -17.46 -2.02 8.01
CA CYS A 18 -16.70 -1.73 6.79
C CYS A 18 -16.58 -2.95 5.88
N LEU A 19 -17.13 -2.84 4.65
CA LEU A 19 -16.93 -3.82 3.58
C LEU A 19 -15.90 -3.29 2.59
N ILE A 20 -14.82 -4.04 2.40
CA ILE A 20 -13.77 -3.74 1.43
C ILE A 20 -13.86 -4.71 0.26
N ILE A 21 -13.95 -4.19 -0.96
CA ILE A 21 -14.01 -4.98 -2.18
C ILE A 21 -12.63 -5.04 -2.83
N GLY A 22 -12.01 -6.20 -2.80
CA GLY A 22 -10.71 -6.49 -3.38
C GLY A 22 -9.58 -6.59 -2.34
N GLY A 23 -8.88 -7.71 -2.36
CA GLY A 23 -7.76 -8.06 -1.47
C GLY A 23 -6.38 -7.64 -1.99
N GLY A 24 -6.29 -6.60 -2.83
CA GLY A 24 -5.00 -6.00 -3.21
C GLY A 24 -4.38 -5.17 -2.08
N ALA A 25 -3.17 -4.63 -2.29
CA ALA A 25 -2.47 -3.86 -1.25
C ALA A 25 -3.32 -2.70 -0.71
N ALA A 26 -4.05 -1.99 -1.57
CA ALA A 26 -4.93 -0.90 -1.14
C ALA A 26 -6.05 -1.38 -0.20
N GLY A 27 -6.72 -2.48 -0.57
CA GLY A 27 -7.81 -3.04 0.24
C GLY A 27 -7.30 -3.60 1.57
N LEU A 28 -6.21 -4.34 1.57
CA LEU A 28 -5.64 -4.88 2.81
C LEU A 28 -5.11 -3.78 3.74
N THR A 29 -4.47 -2.74 3.18
CA THR A 29 -4.05 -1.58 3.99
C THR A 29 -5.24 -0.83 4.58
N ALA A 30 -6.33 -0.68 3.82
CA ALA A 30 -7.57 -0.08 4.33
C ALA A 30 -8.22 -0.95 5.42
N ALA A 31 -8.16 -2.29 5.28
CA ALA A 31 -8.67 -3.21 6.29
C ALA A 31 -7.92 -3.06 7.61
N LEU A 32 -6.59 -2.99 7.58
CA LEU A 32 -5.77 -2.75 8.77
C LEU A 32 -6.14 -1.43 9.44
N ALA A 33 -6.27 -0.36 8.66
CA ALA A 33 -6.60 0.96 9.20
C ALA A 33 -8.00 1.01 9.83
N ALA A 34 -9.00 0.38 9.20
CA ALA A 34 -10.36 0.32 9.75
C ALA A 34 -10.42 -0.56 11.02
N SER A 35 -9.72 -1.69 11.02
CA SER A 35 -9.62 -2.58 12.19
C SER A 35 -8.94 -1.88 13.37
N GLU A 36 -7.85 -1.12 13.16
CA GLU A 36 -7.23 -0.31 14.22
C GLU A 36 -8.15 0.79 14.76
N ALA A 37 -9.07 1.30 13.94
CA ALA A 37 -10.11 2.24 14.39
C ALA A 37 -11.20 1.58 15.23
N GLY A 38 -11.17 0.26 15.38
CA GLY A 38 -12.13 -0.53 16.16
C GLY A 38 -13.34 -1.00 15.37
N GLU A 39 -13.31 -0.87 14.04
CA GLU A 39 -14.40 -1.26 13.15
C GLU A 39 -14.34 -2.77 12.83
N SER A 40 -15.51 -3.39 12.71
CA SER A 40 -15.63 -4.75 12.17
C SER A 40 -15.48 -4.72 10.65
N VAL A 41 -14.51 -5.46 10.12
CA VAL A 41 -14.10 -5.38 8.71
C VAL A 41 -14.31 -6.70 8.00
N LEU A 42 -14.86 -6.64 6.78
CA LEU A 42 -14.90 -7.77 5.86
C LEU A 42 -14.19 -7.38 4.56
N VAL A 43 -13.18 -8.17 4.16
CA VAL A 43 -12.57 -8.07 2.84
C VAL A 43 -13.17 -9.12 1.92
N ALA A 44 -13.84 -8.68 0.86
CA ALA A 44 -14.39 -9.55 -0.18
C ALA A 44 -13.44 -9.58 -1.38
N GLU A 45 -12.83 -10.73 -1.64
CA GLU A 45 -11.99 -10.97 -2.82
C GLU A 45 -12.67 -11.96 -3.75
N ARG A 46 -12.57 -11.71 -5.06
CA ARG A 46 -13.18 -12.55 -6.09
C ARG A 46 -12.46 -13.90 -6.23
N ASP A 47 -11.14 -13.85 -6.16
CA ASP A 47 -10.29 -15.00 -6.41
C ASP A 47 -9.95 -15.72 -5.09
N THR A 48 -9.73 -17.02 -5.13
CA THR A 48 -9.35 -17.82 -3.96
C THR A 48 -7.92 -17.54 -3.49
N GLN A 49 -7.13 -16.86 -4.29
CA GLN A 49 -5.78 -16.41 -3.99
C GLN A 49 -5.63 -14.95 -4.40
N LEU A 50 -4.86 -14.19 -3.64
CA LEU A 50 -4.59 -12.79 -3.93
C LEU A 50 -3.62 -12.67 -5.11
N SER A 51 -4.14 -12.62 -6.32
CA SER A 51 -3.38 -12.69 -7.59
C SER A 51 -3.44 -11.41 -8.43
N GLY A 52 -3.93 -10.32 -7.86
CA GLY A 52 -4.12 -9.03 -8.53
C GLY A 52 -2.81 -8.29 -8.87
N SER A 53 -2.95 -7.04 -9.32
CA SER A 53 -1.83 -6.20 -9.79
C SER A 53 -0.70 -6.07 -8.78
N THR A 54 -1.00 -6.04 -7.48
CA THR A 54 0.04 -5.99 -6.44
C THR A 54 0.91 -7.24 -6.46
N ALA A 55 0.30 -8.42 -6.47
CA ALA A 55 1.03 -9.70 -6.48
C ALA A 55 1.91 -9.86 -7.73
N LEU A 56 1.45 -9.34 -8.88
CA LEU A 56 2.17 -9.39 -10.17
C LEU A 56 3.26 -8.33 -10.30
N SER A 57 3.34 -7.36 -9.39
CA SER A 57 4.33 -6.29 -9.41
C SER A 57 5.66 -6.72 -8.78
N SER A 58 6.67 -5.85 -8.86
CA SER A 58 7.93 -6.00 -8.12
C SER A 58 7.78 -5.73 -6.62
N GLY A 59 6.62 -5.28 -6.15
CA GLY A 59 6.38 -4.95 -4.74
C GLY A 59 7.14 -3.72 -4.22
N LEU A 60 7.58 -2.85 -5.12
CA LEU A 60 8.34 -1.66 -4.77
C LEU A 60 7.39 -0.50 -4.46
N VAL A 61 7.57 0.12 -3.32
CA VAL A 61 6.79 1.28 -2.86
C VAL A 61 7.74 2.47 -2.69
N PRO A 62 7.63 3.51 -3.54
CA PRO A 62 8.48 4.69 -3.40
C PRO A 62 7.96 5.60 -2.28
N ALA A 63 8.83 5.96 -1.33
CA ALA A 63 8.52 6.87 -0.24
C ALA A 63 9.75 7.72 0.13
N ALA A 64 9.52 8.99 0.47
CA ALA A 64 10.58 9.94 0.85
C ALA A 64 10.43 10.34 2.32
N GLY A 65 11.54 10.32 3.07
CA GLY A 65 11.56 10.75 4.48
C GLY A 65 11.10 9.66 5.47
N THR A 66 11.28 8.39 5.13
CA THR A 66 10.96 7.26 6.01
C THR A 66 12.03 6.98 7.06
N LYS A 67 11.66 6.29 8.13
CA LYS A 67 12.61 5.76 9.13
C LYS A 67 13.66 4.84 8.50
N ALA A 68 13.27 4.03 7.52
CA ALA A 68 14.17 3.14 6.80
C ALA A 68 15.23 3.91 6.01
N GLN A 69 14.88 5.03 5.34
CA GLN A 69 15.86 5.91 4.71
C GLN A 69 16.79 6.57 5.73
N ALA A 70 16.25 7.07 6.83
CA ALA A 70 17.04 7.68 7.90
C ALA A 70 18.07 6.70 8.48
N ALA A 71 17.71 5.43 8.69
CA ALA A 71 18.59 4.38 9.15
C ALA A 71 19.77 4.10 8.20
N GLN A 72 19.59 4.36 6.91
CA GLN A 72 20.65 4.24 5.88
C GLN A 72 21.34 5.58 5.57
N SER A 73 21.08 6.64 6.35
CA SER A 73 21.62 7.98 6.12
C SER A 73 21.23 8.58 4.75
N ILE A 74 20.10 8.17 4.21
CA ILE A 74 19.54 8.73 2.97
C ILE A 74 18.71 9.95 3.36
N SER A 75 19.17 11.14 2.93
CA SER A 75 18.46 12.40 3.12
C SER A 75 17.58 12.67 1.89
N ASP A 76 16.28 12.46 2.02
CA ASP A 76 15.29 12.68 0.98
C ASP A 76 14.13 13.52 1.53
N SER A 77 13.33 14.13 0.67
CA SER A 77 12.20 14.97 1.08
C SER A 77 11.00 14.84 0.15
N GLU A 78 9.83 15.22 0.68
CA GLU A 78 8.59 15.28 -0.09
C GLU A 78 8.74 16.18 -1.32
N ASP A 79 9.33 17.37 -1.18
CA ASP A 79 9.50 18.31 -2.29
C ASP A 79 10.41 17.76 -3.39
N VAL A 80 11.50 17.09 -3.04
CA VAL A 80 12.38 16.44 -4.03
C VAL A 80 11.63 15.33 -4.75
N PHE A 81 10.85 14.52 -4.03
CA PHE A 81 10.10 13.44 -4.64
C PHE A 81 8.96 13.95 -5.54
N VAL A 82 8.23 14.99 -5.12
CA VAL A 82 7.25 15.68 -5.97
C VAL A 82 7.91 16.20 -7.24
N GLY A 83 9.09 16.83 -7.12
CA GLY A 83 9.86 17.33 -8.27
C GLY A 83 10.21 16.21 -9.26
N ASP A 84 10.69 15.07 -8.78
CA ASP A 84 11.01 13.89 -9.61
C ASP A 84 9.77 13.37 -10.36
N ILE A 85 8.62 13.24 -9.67
CA ILE A 85 7.36 12.80 -10.27
C ILE A 85 6.91 13.80 -11.35
N MET A 86 6.89 15.08 -11.04
CA MET A 86 6.44 16.13 -11.98
C MET A 86 7.35 16.23 -13.20
N ALA A 87 8.67 16.12 -13.02
CA ALA A 87 9.61 16.07 -14.13
C ALA A 87 9.39 14.84 -15.01
N LYS A 88 9.20 13.66 -14.42
CA LYS A 88 8.95 12.41 -15.14
C LYS A 88 7.70 12.45 -16.00
N ASN A 89 6.61 12.98 -15.48
CA ASN A 89 5.33 13.07 -16.19
C ASN A 89 5.18 14.35 -17.03
N LYS A 90 6.23 15.16 -17.16
CA LYS A 90 6.24 16.43 -17.93
C LYS A 90 5.19 17.42 -17.43
N ASN A 91 5.01 17.49 -16.12
CA ASN A 91 4.02 18.32 -15.43
C ASN A 91 2.56 18.09 -15.90
N SER A 92 2.22 16.86 -16.28
CA SER A 92 0.86 16.51 -16.72
C SER A 92 -0.05 16.06 -15.58
N ALA A 93 0.50 15.71 -14.41
CA ALA A 93 -0.28 15.34 -13.23
C ALA A 93 -0.74 16.60 -12.46
N ASP A 94 -1.83 16.46 -11.72
CA ASP A 94 -2.26 17.46 -10.74
C ASP A 94 -1.24 17.53 -9.59
N PRO A 95 -0.56 18.69 -9.38
CA PRO A 95 0.48 18.81 -8.37
C PRO A 95 -0.05 18.67 -6.94
N ASP A 96 -1.29 19.07 -6.65
CA ASP A 96 -1.87 18.97 -5.31
C ASP A 96 -2.19 17.49 -4.98
N TYR A 97 -2.65 16.73 -5.97
CA TYR A 97 -2.85 15.30 -5.83
C TYR A 97 -1.52 14.58 -5.59
N VAL A 98 -0.47 14.91 -6.35
CA VAL A 98 0.87 14.33 -6.18
C VAL A 98 1.41 14.64 -4.77
N ARG A 99 1.31 15.90 -4.31
CA ARG A 99 1.74 16.29 -2.97
C ARG A 99 1.00 15.51 -1.88
N THR A 100 -0.31 15.38 -2.01
CA THR A 100 -1.14 14.64 -1.04
C THR A 100 -0.67 13.20 -0.90
N ILE A 101 -0.41 12.51 -2.01
CA ILE A 101 0.06 11.12 -1.98
C ILE A 101 1.48 11.04 -1.38
N VAL A 102 2.40 11.86 -1.87
CA VAL A 102 3.81 11.86 -1.44
C VAL A 102 3.93 12.11 0.06
N ALA A 103 3.11 13.00 0.62
CA ALA A 103 3.09 13.31 2.06
C ALA A 103 2.54 12.17 2.94
N GLN A 104 1.72 11.27 2.38
CA GLN A 104 1.11 10.17 3.16
C GLN A 104 1.90 8.86 3.07
N ILE A 105 2.55 8.57 1.94
CA ILE A 105 3.24 7.31 1.73
C ILE A 105 4.28 6.99 2.82
N PRO A 106 5.20 7.89 3.22
CA PRO A 106 6.19 7.57 4.25
C PRO A 106 5.55 7.22 5.58
N LYS A 107 4.48 7.92 5.97
CA LYS A 107 3.73 7.61 7.19
C LYS A 107 3.10 6.22 7.14
N THR A 108 2.56 5.86 5.97
CA THR A 108 1.96 4.54 5.77
C THR A 108 3.02 3.43 5.82
N ILE A 109 4.18 3.62 5.21
CA ILE A 109 5.30 2.66 5.26
C ILE A 109 5.79 2.46 6.69
N ASP A 110 6.03 3.57 7.42
CA ASP A 110 6.47 3.51 8.81
C ASP A 110 5.41 2.87 9.72
N TRP A 111 4.12 3.19 9.52
CA TRP A 111 3.01 2.58 10.25
C TRP A 111 2.90 1.07 9.97
N LEU A 112 2.96 0.63 8.73
CA LEU A 112 2.94 -0.79 8.38
C LEU A 112 4.12 -1.55 8.98
N ALA A 113 5.30 -0.91 9.05
CA ALA A 113 6.48 -1.49 9.67
C ALA A 113 6.34 -1.59 11.19
N ASP A 114 5.92 -0.51 11.85
CA ASP A 114 5.89 -0.40 13.30
C ASP A 114 4.72 -1.16 13.93
N SER A 115 3.51 -1.01 13.37
CA SER A 115 2.27 -1.58 13.94
C SER A 115 1.98 -2.98 13.44
N HIS A 116 2.34 -3.28 12.19
CA HIS A 116 1.98 -4.55 11.54
C HIS A 116 3.19 -5.45 11.22
N ASN A 117 4.38 -5.09 11.70
CA ASN A 117 5.61 -5.88 11.53
C ASN A 117 5.93 -6.23 10.07
N ILE A 118 5.59 -5.35 9.11
CA ILE A 118 5.97 -5.53 7.71
C ILE A 118 7.38 -4.99 7.52
N PRO A 119 8.39 -5.84 7.30
CA PRO A 119 9.80 -5.46 7.37
C PRO A 119 10.25 -4.78 6.07
N PHE A 120 9.86 -3.53 5.88
CA PHE A 120 10.34 -2.73 4.76
C PHE A 120 11.82 -2.36 4.92
N HIS A 121 12.55 -2.43 3.81
CA HIS A 121 13.89 -1.88 3.68
C HIS A 121 14.00 -1.06 2.40
N VAL A 122 14.93 -0.13 2.35
CA VAL A 122 15.21 0.67 1.14
C VAL A 122 16.21 -0.09 0.28
N LEU A 123 15.93 -0.18 -1.03
CA LEU A 123 16.88 -0.69 -2.01
C LEU A 123 17.93 0.40 -2.28
N ASP A 124 19.18 0.15 -1.91
CA ASP A 124 20.31 1.05 -2.07
C ASP A 124 21.27 0.65 -3.21
N ASP A 125 21.08 -0.54 -3.76
CA ASP A 125 21.83 -1.07 -4.90
C ASP A 125 21.21 -0.70 -6.27
N PHE A 126 20.00 -0.12 -6.26
CA PHE A 126 19.26 0.24 -7.47
C PHE A 126 18.60 1.61 -7.35
N LEU A 127 19.11 2.59 -8.10
CA LEU A 127 18.43 3.88 -8.25
C LEU A 127 17.39 3.80 -9.37
N TYR A 128 16.12 3.92 -8.99
CA TYR A 128 15.01 3.85 -9.95
C TYR A 128 15.09 5.01 -10.96
N PRO A 129 14.88 4.75 -12.27
CA PRO A 129 14.97 5.78 -13.31
C PRO A 129 14.10 7.01 -13.01
N SER A 130 14.72 8.18 -13.09
CA SER A 130 14.13 9.49 -12.78
C SER A 130 13.91 9.77 -11.29
N HIS A 131 14.46 8.97 -10.39
CA HIS A 131 14.53 9.30 -8.98
C HIS A 131 15.89 9.95 -8.64
N SER A 132 15.87 10.99 -7.83
CA SER A 132 17.08 11.67 -7.34
C SER A 132 17.72 10.94 -6.16
N HIS A 133 16.94 10.11 -5.44
CA HIS A 133 17.37 9.38 -4.25
C HIS A 133 16.88 7.95 -4.27
N HIS A 134 17.56 7.07 -3.53
CA HIS A 134 17.07 5.72 -3.23
C HIS A 134 15.85 5.84 -2.33
N ARG A 135 14.67 5.51 -2.84
CA ARG A 135 13.39 5.60 -2.13
C ARG A 135 12.46 4.44 -2.39
N MET A 136 12.93 3.42 -3.11
CA MET A 136 12.14 2.22 -3.30
C MET A 136 12.22 1.34 -2.06
N HIS A 137 11.08 1.18 -1.38
CA HIS A 137 10.94 0.27 -0.25
C HIS A 137 10.40 -1.05 -0.74
N ALA A 138 10.94 -2.13 -0.20
CA ALA A 138 10.50 -3.49 -0.48
C ALA A 138 10.48 -4.32 0.80
N VAL A 139 9.71 -5.38 0.79
CA VAL A 139 9.85 -6.48 1.74
C VAL A 139 11.05 -7.35 1.34
N PRO A 140 11.60 -8.20 2.23
CA PRO A 140 12.83 -8.97 1.94
C PRO A 140 12.81 -9.81 0.68
N GLU A 141 11.63 -10.26 0.26
CA GLU A 141 11.44 -11.05 -0.97
C GLU A 141 11.58 -10.22 -2.25
N VAL A 142 11.50 -8.89 -2.16
CA VAL A 142 11.52 -7.93 -3.28
C VAL A 142 10.54 -8.34 -4.38
N THR A 143 9.32 -8.73 -3.99
CA THR A 143 8.23 -9.14 -4.90
C THR A 143 6.89 -8.62 -4.41
N GLY A 144 5.98 -8.36 -5.34
CA GLY A 144 4.59 -8.02 -5.02
C GLY A 144 3.86 -9.15 -4.30
N GLN A 145 4.18 -10.41 -4.62
CA GLN A 145 3.65 -11.57 -3.91
C GLN A 145 4.11 -11.57 -2.45
N GLY A 146 5.37 -11.27 -2.17
CA GLY A 146 5.88 -11.15 -0.81
C GLY A 146 5.16 -10.06 -0.01
N LEU A 147 4.95 -8.90 -0.62
CA LEU A 147 4.21 -7.80 0.00
C LEU A 147 2.76 -8.19 0.31
N ILE A 148 2.04 -8.79 -0.67
CA ILE A 148 0.64 -9.15 -0.48
C ILE A 148 0.48 -10.22 0.60
N THR A 149 1.37 -11.22 0.64
CA THR A 149 1.34 -12.28 1.66
C THR A 149 1.50 -11.71 3.08
N ARG A 150 2.38 -10.72 3.25
CA ARG A 150 2.58 -10.07 4.56
C ARG A 150 1.39 -9.22 4.98
N LEU A 151 0.79 -8.48 4.05
CA LEU A 151 -0.43 -7.72 4.30
C LEU A 151 -1.61 -8.65 4.66
N GLU A 152 -1.77 -9.76 3.94
CA GLU A 152 -2.79 -10.78 4.23
C GLU A 152 -2.62 -11.37 5.63
N GLN A 153 -1.38 -11.73 6.00
CA GLN A 153 -1.06 -12.22 7.33
C GLN A 153 -1.37 -11.20 8.42
N ALA A 154 -1.04 -9.93 8.19
CA ALA A 154 -1.34 -8.86 9.13
C ALA A 154 -2.86 -8.69 9.32
N VAL A 155 -3.64 -8.65 8.24
CA VAL A 155 -5.11 -8.57 8.31
C VAL A 155 -5.71 -9.80 9.01
N SER A 156 -5.16 -11.00 8.76
CA SER A 156 -5.66 -12.23 9.39
C SER A 156 -5.34 -12.33 10.88
N ALA A 157 -4.47 -11.47 11.39
CA ALA A 157 -4.09 -11.41 12.80
C ALA A 157 -4.91 -10.38 13.61
N THR A 158 -5.72 -9.56 12.94
CA THR A 158 -6.62 -8.58 13.57
C THR A 158 -7.99 -9.17 13.82
#